data_b57d1622de5704677c5cfcd4dbc09134
#
_entry.id   b57d1622de5704677c5cfcd4dbc09134
#
_cell.length_a   1.000
_cell.length_b   1.000
_cell.length_c   1.000
_cell.angle_alpha   90.00
_cell.angle_beta   90.00
_cell.angle_gamma   90.00
#
_symmetry.space_group_name_H-M   'P 1'
#
loop_
_entity.id
_entity.type
_entity.pdbx_description
1 polymer ?
#
loop_
_entity_poly.entity_id
_entity_poly.type
_entity_poly.pdbx_seq_one_letter_code
_entity_poly.pdbx_strand_id
1 'polypeptide(L)'
;MSSIQIEQNGRNRTIPLPAGETLLSILRRAGYSIPAACGGKGRCGKCRVPVNGVPRLACRVYPEDGDTVTLPEAAGGAILTGTVPLPACQPGRTGCGAAVDLGTTTVVVRLYDLASGAELATGSGWNAQAPYGADVISRIQYTLEQPDGLQELSQRIREQIWALVSGALTRCGRAPDALHEITLAGNTVMQHLFAGYSVRGIAAAPFRPETLFEAPGAETLHGVPVHFAPCVAGYVGGDITAGLLAAGLADLPGTNLFLDIGTNGEMALGGRDGFVCCAVASGPAFEGAGITCGMPG
;
A
#
# COMPACT_ATOMS: atom_id res chain seq x y z
N MET A 1 -18.63 30.30 6.61
CA MET A 1 -18.05 29.27 5.72
C MET A 1 -18.82 27.99 5.98
N SER A 2 -19.37 27.39 4.97
CA SER A 2 -20.12 26.13 5.10
C SER A 2 -19.19 25.01 5.55
N SER A 3 -19.68 24.16 6.44
CA SER A 3 -18.91 23.08 7.06
C SER A 3 -19.78 21.88 7.43
N ILE A 4 -19.16 20.73 7.55
CA ILE A 4 -19.81 19.51 8.05
C ILE A 4 -19.08 19.01 9.31
N GLN A 5 -19.79 18.27 10.13
CA GLN A 5 -19.29 17.65 11.35
C GLN A 5 -18.95 16.19 11.06
N ILE A 6 -17.76 15.74 11.45
CA ILE A 6 -17.36 14.34 11.34
C ILE A 6 -17.23 13.77 12.75
N GLU A 7 -18.00 12.73 13.02
CA GLU A 7 -17.92 11.94 14.26
C GLU A 7 -17.20 10.64 14.01
N GLN A 8 -16.10 10.40 14.74
CA GLN A 8 -15.36 9.14 14.69
C GLN A 8 -14.72 8.85 16.05
N ASN A 9 -14.90 7.65 16.59
CA ASN A 9 -14.32 7.22 17.86
C ASN A 9 -14.63 8.19 19.02
N GLY A 10 -15.85 8.71 19.08
CA GLY A 10 -16.26 9.69 20.10
C GLY A 10 -15.63 11.07 19.98
N ARG A 11 -14.91 11.35 18.90
CA ARG A 11 -14.33 12.66 18.60
C ARG A 11 -15.09 13.33 17.47
N ASN A 12 -15.31 14.64 17.60
CA ASN A 12 -15.95 15.46 16.58
C ASN A 12 -14.92 16.37 15.94
N ARG A 13 -14.95 16.46 14.62
CA ARG A 13 -14.10 17.36 13.83
C ARG A 13 -14.94 18.08 12.80
N THR A 14 -14.82 19.41 12.75
CA THR A 14 -15.45 20.22 11.70
C THR A 14 -14.51 20.31 10.50
N ILE A 15 -15.03 20.06 9.31
CA ILE A 15 -14.28 20.19 8.04
C ILE A 15 -15.01 21.15 7.10
N PRO A 16 -14.26 21.94 6.30
CA PRO A 16 -14.86 22.85 5.30
C PRO A 16 -15.65 22.07 4.26
N LEU A 17 -16.76 22.66 3.83
CA LEU A 17 -17.63 22.13 2.78
C LEU A 17 -17.38 22.89 1.46
N PRO A 18 -16.61 22.33 0.51
CA PRO A 18 -16.47 22.88 -0.82
C PRO A 18 -17.74 22.64 -1.63
N ALA A 19 -18.12 23.63 -2.42
CA ALA A 19 -19.30 23.52 -3.29
C ALA A 19 -19.09 22.51 -4.40
N GLY A 20 -20.12 21.68 -4.65
CA GLY A 20 -20.17 20.77 -5.79
C GLY A 20 -19.33 19.51 -5.68
N GLU A 21 -18.78 19.20 -4.50
CA GLU A 21 -18.03 17.98 -4.27
C GLU A 21 -18.87 16.91 -3.55
N THR A 22 -18.62 15.63 -3.89
CA THR A 22 -19.26 14.52 -3.19
C THR A 22 -18.66 14.35 -1.78
N LEU A 23 -19.44 13.84 -0.86
CA LEU A 23 -18.98 13.54 0.50
C LEU A 23 -17.73 12.64 0.50
N LEU A 24 -17.66 11.66 -0.42
CA LEU A 24 -16.48 10.80 -0.56
C LEU A 24 -15.21 11.59 -0.88
N SER A 25 -15.29 12.54 -1.81
CA SER A 25 -14.17 13.41 -2.18
C SER A 25 -13.70 14.26 -1.00
N ILE A 26 -14.66 14.86 -0.28
CA ILE A 26 -14.40 15.70 0.89
C ILE A 26 -13.71 14.89 2.02
N LEU A 27 -14.23 13.70 2.31
CA LEU A 27 -13.68 12.83 3.34
C LEU A 27 -12.25 12.36 3.00
N ARG A 28 -12.00 11.99 1.74
CA ARG A 28 -10.66 11.62 1.26
C ARG A 28 -9.64 12.75 1.46
N ARG A 29 -10.00 13.96 1.01
CA ARG A 29 -9.13 15.13 1.16
C ARG A 29 -8.88 15.47 2.64
N ALA A 30 -9.85 15.23 3.51
CA ALA A 30 -9.70 15.42 4.96
C ALA A 30 -8.91 14.28 5.66
N GLY A 31 -8.45 13.28 4.90
CA GLY A 31 -7.63 12.18 5.40
C GLY A 31 -8.41 10.99 5.95
N TYR A 32 -9.74 10.91 5.70
CA TYR A 32 -10.54 9.76 6.12
C TYR A 32 -10.53 8.67 5.07
N SER A 33 -10.26 7.43 5.51
CA SER A 33 -10.29 6.24 4.65
C SER A 33 -11.71 5.66 4.61
N ILE A 34 -12.43 5.87 3.50
CA ILE A 34 -13.74 5.30 3.27
C ILE A 34 -13.65 4.30 2.13
N PRO A 35 -13.99 3.02 2.34
CA PRO A 35 -13.94 2.00 1.31
C PRO A 35 -14.79 2.39 0.10
N ALA A 36 -14.22 2.43 -1.08
CA ALA A 36 -14.92 2.77 -2.31
C ALA A 36 -14.34 1.98 -3.50
N ALA A 37 -14.46 0.65 -3.43
CA ALA A 37 -13.89 -0.29 -4.40
C ALA A 37 -14.24 0.00 -5.86
N CYS A 38 -15.36 0.69 -6.15
CA CYS A 38 -15.72 1.10 -7.50
C CYS A 38 -15.16 2.50 -7.87
N GLY A 39 -14.21 3.04 -7.14
CA GLY A 39 -13.68 4.38 -7.39
C GLY A 39 -14.70 5.53 -7.24
N GLY A 40 -15.75 5.32 -6.46
CA GLY A 40 -16.80 6.34 -6.25
C GLY A 40 -17.96 6.29 -7.29
N LYS A 41 -18.04 5.27 -8.11
CA LYS A 41 -19.08 5.15 -9.19
C LYS A 41 -20.48 4.74 -8.70
N GLY A 42 -20.67 4.54 -7.38
CA GLY A 42 -21.96 4.20 -6.78
C GLY A 42 -22.40 2.75 -7.02
N ARG A 43 -21.52 1.86 -7.45
CA ARG A 43 -21.85 0.47 -7.86
C ARG A 43 -21.62 -0.54 -6.74
N CYS A 44 -20.55 -0.38 -5.93
CA CYS A 44 -20.16 -1.40 -4.95
C CYS A 44 -20.90 -1.30 -3.61
N GLY A 45 -21.53 -0.16 -3.30
CA GLY A 45 -22.21 0.05 -2.02
C GLY A 45 -21.30 0.21 -0.79
N LYS A 46 -19.96 0.13 -0.94
CA LYS A 46 -18.99 0.07 0.16
C LYS A 46 -18.77 1.40 0.88
N CYS A 47 -18.98 2.54 0.22
CA CYS A 47 -18.81 3.88 0.80
C CYS A 47 -20.04 4.36 1.58
N ARG A 48 -20.78 3.44 2.21
CA ARG A 48 -21.97 3.76 2.99
C ARG A 48 -21.56 4.30 4.35
N VAL A 49 -22.01 5.53 4.65
CA VAL A 49 -21.80 6.20 5.95
C VAL A 49 -23.12 6.83 6.39
N PRO A 50 -23.41 6.90 7.70
CA PRO A 50 -24.53 7.67 8.22
C PRO A 50 -24.31 9.17 8.00
N VAL A 51 -25.26 9.83 7.38
CA VAL A 51 -25.34 11.30 7.29
C VAL A 51 -26.63 11.68 8.02
N ASN A 52 -26.51 12.46 9.08
CA ASN A 52 -27.62 12.77 10.00
C ASN A 52 -28.33 11.49 10.48
N GLY A 53 -27.58 10.45 10.81
CA GLY A 53 -28.08 9.14 11.23
C GLY A 53 -28.65 8.24 10.14
N VAL A 54 -28.74 8.72 8.88
CA VAL A 54 -29.28 7.95 7.75
C VAL A 54 -28.15 7.39 6.89
N PRO A 55 -28.05 6.05 6.71
CA PRO A 55 -27.00 5.44 5.88
C PRO A 55 -27.10 5.87 4.42
N ARG A 56 -26.07 6.53 3.88
CA ARG A 56 -25.99 7.01 2.51
C ARG A 56 -24.67 6.62 1.85
N LEU A 57 -24.66 6.54 0.52
CA LEU A 57 -23.41 6.29 -0.25
C LEU A 57 -22.63 7.61 -0.37
N ALA A 58 -21.51 7.74 0.30
CA ALA A 58 -20.70 8.96 0.29
C ALA A 58 -20.34 9.45 -1.13
N CYS A 59 -20.18 8.55 -2.08
CA CYS A 59 -19.92 8.90 -3.48
C CYS A 59 -21.15 9.45 -4.26
N ARG A 60 -22.32 9.45 -3.67
CA ARG A 60 -23.58 9.94 -4.26
C ARG A 60 -24.21 11.08 -3.48
N VAL A 61 -23.64 11.42 -2.33
CA VAL A 61 -24.13 12.50 -1.46
C VAL A 61 -23.31 13.76 -1.73
N TYR A 62 -24.01 14.84 -1.90
CA TYR A 62 -23.49 16.20 -1.85
C TYR A 62 -23.97 16.75 -0.50
N PRO A 63 -23.07 16.86 0.51
CA PRO A 63 -23.49 17.26 1.84
C PRO A 63 -23.88 18.72 1.91
N GLU A 64 -24.74 19.06 2.85
CA GLU A 64 -25.19 20.41 3.14
C GLU A 64 -24.50 21.00 4.38
N ASP A 65 -24.58 22.32 4.55
CA ASP A 65 -23.98 23.00 5.71
C ASP A 65 -24.62 22.51 7.01
N GLY A 66 -23.79 22.10 7.97
CA GLY A 66 -24.23 21.56 9.25
C GLY A 66 -24.52 20.06 9.27
N ASP A 67 -24.39 19.35 8.14
CA ASP A 67 -24.52 17.89 8.14
C ASP A 67 -23.55 17.22 9.09
N THR A 68 -24.03 16.20 9.81
CA THR A 68 -23.22 15.33 10.67
C THR A 68 -23.00 13.99 10.00
N VAL A 69 -21.74 13.60 9.84
CA VAL A 69 -21.32 12.34 9.23
C VAL A 69 -20.66 11.47 10.29
N THR A 70 -21.27 10.33 10.58
CA THR A 70 -20.70 9.36 11.54
C THR A 70 -19.84 8.36 10.75
N LEU A 71 -18.55 8.29 11.06
CA LEU A 71 -17.66 7.34 10.45
C LEU A 71 -17.51 6.09 11.33
N PRO A 72 -17.42 4.89 10.71
CA PRO A 72 -17.13 3.69 11.47
C PRO A 72 -15.77 3.83 12.19
N GLU A 73 -15.60 3.10 13.28
CA GLU A 73 -14.30 2.97 13.91
C GLU A 73 -13.29 2.53 12.85
N ALA A 74 -12.11 3.14 12.86
CA ALA A 74 -11.03 2.65 12.02
C ALA A 74 -10.84 1.17 12.37
N ALA A 75 -11.01 0.29 11.39
CA ALA A 75 -10.84 -1.14 11.61
C ALA A 75 -9.44 -1.37 12.17
N GLY A 76 -9.36 -1.64 13.47
CA GLY A 76 -8.11 -1.87 14.20
C GLY A 76 -7.62 -3.29 13.99
N GLY A 77 -7.40 -3.70 12.75
CA GLY A 77 -6.68 -4.93 12.45
C GLY A 77 -5.21 -4.77 12.88
N ALA A 78 -4.67 -5.73 13.62
CA ALA A 78 -3.25 -5.76 13.90
C ALA A 78 -2.50 -6.19 12.64
N ILE A 79 -1.62 -5.31 12.14
CA ILE A 79 -0.69 -5.69 11.07
C ILE A 79 0.35 -6.61 11.68
N LEU A 80 0.53 -7.80 11.10
CA LEU A 80 1.55 -8.74 11.55
C LEU A 80 2.94 -8.18 11.22
N THR A 81 3.70 -7.91 12.27
CA THR A 81 5.09 -7.41 12.19
C THR A 81 6.06 -8.39 12.83
N GLY A 82 5.72 -9.69 12.83
CA GLY A 82 6.56 -10.73 13.40
C GLY A 82 7.99 -10.69 12.87
N THR A 83 8.97 -10.95 13.72
CA THR A 83 10.38 -11.03 13.33
C THR A 83 10.66 -12.42 12.75
N VAL A 84 11.30 -12.46 11.60
CA VAL A 84 11.92 -13.68 11.05
C VAL A 84 13.43 -13.59 11.32
N PRO A 85 14.11 -14.67 11.74
CA PRO A 85 15.55 -14.66 11.83
C PRO A 85 16.16 -14.25 10.49
N LEU A 86 16.94 -13.17 10.51
CA LEU A 86 17.61 -12.71 9.29
C LEU A 86 18.87 -13.56 9.04
N PRO A 87 19.19 -13.85 7.77
CA PRO A 87 20.50 -14.42 7.45
C PRO A 87 21.59 -13.47 7.92
N ALA A 88 22.77 -14.04 8.22
CA ALA A 88 23.92 -13.25 8.68
C ALA A 88 24.24 -12.14 7.69
N CYS A 89 24.18 -10.89 8.14
CA CYS A 89 24.56 -9.76 7.33
C CYS A 89 26.08 -9.74 7.15
N GLN A 90 26.55 -9.31 5.98
CA GLN A 90 27.98 -9.02 5.79
C GLN A 90 28.27 -7.66 6.47
N PRO A 91 29.12 -7.63 7.51
CA PRO A 91 29.49 -6.36 8.15
C PRO A 91 30.33 -5.50 7.21
N GLY A 92 30.20 -4.21 7.28
CA GLY A 92 31.05 -3.28 6.53
C GLY A 92 30.37 -1.98 6.12
N ARG A 93 29.08 -1.84 6.38
CA ARG A 93 28.31 -0.61 6.12
C ARG A 93 28.00 0.09 7.44
N THR A 94 27.87 1.39 7.44
CA THR A 94 27.50 2.19 8.61
C THR A 94 26.13 2.85 8.39
N GLY A 95 25.49 3.28 9.47
CA GLY A 95 24.18 3.94 9.39
C GLY A 95 23.02 2.97 9.42
N CYS A 96 21.87 3.43 8.94
CA CYS A 96 20.63 2.67 8.91
C CYS A 96 20.17 2.41 7.48
N GLY A 97 19.53 1.29 7.26
CA GLY A 97 18.76 0.98 6.06
C GLY A 97 17.31 0.69 6.41
N ALA A 98 16.39 1.07 5.54
CA ALA A 98 14.98 0.75 5.69
C ALA A 98 14.55 -0.30 4.67
N ALA A 99 13.89 -1.36 5.11
CA ALA A 99 13.18 -2.30 4.25
C ALA A 99 11.69 -1.97 4.27
N VAL A 100 11.10 -1.83 3.09
CA VAL A 100 9.68 -1.47 2.92
C VAL A 100 8.96 -2.61 2.21
N ASP A 101 7.97 -3.17 2.88
CA ASP A 101 6.95 -4.03 2.27
C ASP A 101 5.77 -3.14 1.86
N LEU A 102 5.63 -2.94 0.56
CA LEU A 102 4.62 -2.08 -0.05
C LEU A 102 3.44 -2.92 -0.55
N GLY A 103 2.62 -3.38 0.38
CA GLY A 103 1.41 -4.12 0.07
C GLY A 103 0.29 -3.25 -0.48
N THR A 104 -0.67 -3.86 -1.16
CA THR A 104 -1.89 -3.19 -1.63
C THR A 104 -2.75 -2.70 -0.46
N THR A 105 -2.84 -3.48 0.61
CA THR A 105 -3.67 -3.21 1.79
C THR A 105 -2.88 -2.53 2.89
N THR A 106 -1.66 -2.98 3.16
CA THR A 106 -0.81 -2.53 4.27
C THR A 106 0.56 -2.12 3.78
N VAL A 107 1.22 -1.27 4.55
CA VAL A 107 2.62 -0.89 4.36
C VAL A 107 3.36 -1.16 5.64
N VAL A 108 4.48 -1.88 5.54
CA VAL A 108 5.37 -2.17 6.67
C VAL A 108 6.76 -1.61 6.36
N VAL A 109 7.34 -0.93 7.32
CA VAL A 109 8.72 -0.42 7.27
C VAL A 109 9.50 -1.04 8.43
N ARG A 110 10.65 -1.63 8.13
CA ARG A 110 11.61 -2.10 9.13
C ARG A 110 12.92 -1.35 8.97
N LEU A 111 13.44 -0.83 10.07
CA LEU A 111 14.70 -0.12 10.11
C LEU A 111 15.78 -1.03 10.67
N TYR A 112 16.91 -1.11 9.99
CA TYR A 112 18.04 -1.96 10.35
C TYR A 112 19.31 -1.13 10.56
N ASP A 113 20.13 -1.55 11.51
CA ASP A 113 21.52 -1.09 11.62
C ASP A 113 22.37 -1.84 10.57
N LEU A 114 22.96 -1.10 9.64
CA LEU A 114 23.70 -1.68 8.51
C LEU A 114 25.04 -2.31 8.90
N ALA A 115 25.54 -2.00 10.10
CA ALA A 115 26.79 -2.59 10.58
C ALA A 115 26.56 -3.97 11.22
N SER A 116 25.46 -4.13 11.95
CA SER A 116 25.17 -5.36 12.70
C SER A 116 24.06 -6.21 12.06
N GLY A 117 23.25 -5.64 11.17
CA GLY A 117 22.02 -6.26 10.66
C GLY A 117 20.88 -6.34 11.69
N ALA A 118 21.04 -5.72 12.86
CA ALA A 118 20.00 -5.74 13.88
C ALA A 118 18.79 -4.88 13.46
N GLU A 119 17.58 -5.40 13.66
CA GLU A 119 16.36 -4.62 13.53
C GLU A 119 16.31 -3.58 14.67
N LEU A 120 16.16 -2.31 14.30
CA LEU A 120 16.11 -1.19 15.24
C LEU A 120 14.67 -0.79 15.59
N ALA A 121 13.79 -0.78 14.61
CA ALA A 121 12.40 -0.37 14.79
C ALA A 121 11.53 -0.85 13.61
N THR A 122 10.24 -1.05 13.87
CA THR A 122 9.24 -1.38 12.86
C THR A 122 8.12 -0.34 12.89
N GLY A 123 7.67 0.11 11.71
CA GLY A 123 6.50 0.94 11.53
C GLY A 123 5.54 0.29 10.53
N SER A 124 4.24 0.42 10.76
CA SER A 124 3.24 -0.13 9.84
C SER A 124 1.99 0.73 9.79
N GLY A 125 1.22 0.60 8.72
CA GLY A 125 -0.04 1.30 8.55
C GLY A 125 -0.85 0.76 7.38
N TRP A 126 -2.13 1.05 7.36
CA TRP A 126 -2.99 0.81 6.22
C TRP A 126 -2.53 1.67 5.04
N ASN A 127 -2.50 1.08 3.85
CA ASN A 127 -2.05 1.79 2.66
C ASN A 127 -2.90 3.04 2.38
N ALA A 128 -2.27 4.21 2.36
CA ALA A 128 -2.93 5.51 2.18
C ALA A 128 -3.63 5.66 0.82
N GLN A 129 -3.37 4.76 -0.13
CA GLN A 129 -4.05 4.73 -1.42
C GLN A 129 -5.38 3.95 -1.37
N ALA A 130 -5.70 3.23 -0.29
CA ALA A 130 -6.94 2.45 -0.16
C ALA A 130 -8.23 3.24 -0.46
N PRO A 131 -8.37 4.53 -0.10
CA PRO A 131 -9.54 5.33 -0.47
C PRO A 131 -9.76 5.49 -1.96
N TYR A 132 -8.70 5.38 -2.77
CA TYR A 132 -8.74 5.56 -4.23
C TYR A 132 -8.99 4.24 -4.99
N GLY A 133 -8.74 3.11 -4.33
CA GLY A 133 -9.01 1.78 -4.86
C GLY A 133 -8.64 0.70 -3.83
N ALA A 134 -9.54 -0.25 -3.59
CA ALA A 134 -9.32 -1.33 -2.63
C ALA A 134 -8.30 -2.37 -3.13
N ASP A 135 -8.11 -2.45 -4.44
CA ASP A 135 -7.22 -3.40 -5.11
C ASP A 135 -6.39 -2.70 -6.20
N VAL A 136 -5.45 -3.41 -6.79
CA VAL A 136 -4.55 -2.86 -7.82
C VAL A 136 -5.30 -2.41 -9.07
N ILE A 137 -6.34 -3.14 -9.49
CA ILE A 137 -7.12 -2.82 -10.70
C ILE A 137 -7.86 -1.49 -10.53
N SER A 138 -8.52 -1.30 -9.40
CA SER A 138 -9.22 -0.05 -9.11
C SER A 138 -8.28 1.15 -8.99
N ARG A 139 -7.04 0.96 -8.51
CA ARG A 139 -6.01 2.01 -8.51
C ARG A 139 -5.50 2.32 -9.91
N ILE A 140 -5.22 1.31 -10.73
CA ILE A 140 -4.92 1.50 -12.16
C ILE A 140 -6.03 2.32 -12.81
N GLN A 141 -7.30 1.92 -12.62
CA GLN A 141 -8.43 2.61 -13.21
C GLN A 141 -8.50 4.08 -12.74
N TYR A 142 -8.25 4.35 -11.45
CA TYR A 142 -8.18 5.71 -10.93
C TYR A 142 -7.14 6.56 -11.68
N THR A 143 -5.93 6.03 -11.91
CA THR A 143 -4.89 6.77 -12.65
C THR A 143 -5.25 7.02 -14.12
N LEU A 144 -6.10 6.18 -14.73
CA LEU A 144 -6.53 6.34 -16.12
C LEU A 144 -7.70 7.32 -16.27
N GLU A 145 -8.51 7.47 -15.25
CA GLU A 145 -9.72 8.30 -15.26
C GLU A 145 -9.51 9.71 -14.69
N GLN A 146 -8.53 9.88 -13.80
CA GLN A 146 -8.21 11.17 -13.19
C GLN A 146 -6.93 11.75 -13.80
N PRO A 147 -6.94 12.99 -14.29
CA PRO A 147 -5.78 13.61 -14.93
C PRO A 147 -4.52 13.57 -14.07
N ASP A 148 -4.66 13.85 -12.76
CA ASP A 148 -3.55 13.88 -11.80
C ASP A 148 -3.49 12.60 -10.93
N GLY A 149 -4.26 11.56 -11.28
CA GLY A 149 -4.45 10.37 -10.44
C GLY A 149 -3.17 9.62 -10.15
N LEU A 150 -2.26 9.51 -11.12
CA LEU A 150 -0.95 8.89 -10.91
C LEU A 150 -0.10 9.70 -9.93
N GLN A 151 -0.03 11.01 -10.12
CA GLN A 151 0.75 11.90 -9.24
C GLN A 151 0.19 11.88 -7.82
N GLU A 152 -1.14 11.94 -7.67
CA GLU A 152 -1.79 11.89 -6.36
C GLU A 152 -1.50 10.57 -5.63
N LEU A 153 -1.64 9.42 -6.29
CA LEU A 153 -1.33 8.13 -5.67
C LEU A 153 0.16 7.99 -5.33
N SER A 154 1.06 8.44 -6.22
CA SER A 154 2.50 8.45 -5.95
C SER A 154 2.82 9.30 -4.72
N GLN A 155 2.34 10.52 -4.67
CA GLN A 155 2.58 11.43 -3.54
C GLN A 155 2.08 10.83 -2.22
N ARG A 156 0.85 10.31 -2.19
CA ARG A 156 0.26 9.70 -0.98
C ARG A 156 1.10 8.57 -0.40
N ILE A 157 1.56 7.66 -1.24
CA ILE A 157 2.32 6.52 -0.75
C ILE A 157 3.75 6.91 -0.33
N ARG A 158 4.36 7.85 -1.04
CA ARG A 158 5.69 8.38 -0.69
C ARG A 158 5.66 9.12 0.65
N GLU A 159 4.65 9.96 0.88
CA GLU A 159 4.43 10.66 2.15
C GLU A 159 4.21 9.66 3.30
N GLN A 160 3.41 8.62 3.08
CA GLN A 160 3.17 7.59 4.09
C GLN A 160 4.44 6.84 4.45
N ILE A 161 5.19 6.36 3.46
CA ILE A 161 6.43 5.62 3.70
C ILE A 161 7.43 6.50 4.45
N TRP A 162 7.57 7.77 4.05
CA TRP A 162 8.45 8.70 4.76
C TRP A 162 8.02 8.94 6.21
N ALA A 163 6.73 9.06 6.47
CA ALA A 163 6.21 9.22 7.83
C ALA A 163 6.51 7.98 8.69
N LEU A 164 6.35 6.76 8.14
CA LEU A 164 6.67 5.52 8.83
C LEU A 164 8.18 5.38 9.12
N VAL A 165 9.02 5.70 8.14
CA VAL A 165 10.49 5.70 8.27
C VAL A 165 10.93 6.72 9.32
N SER A 166 10.47 7.96 9.22
CA SER A 166 10.81 9.04 10.16
C SER A 166 10.35 8.71 11.58
N GLY A 167 9.16 8.12 11.72
CA GLY A 167 8.65 7.64 13.00
C GLY A 167 9.51 6.49 13.57
N ALA A 168 10.02 5.58 12.73
CA ALA A 168 10.92 4.51 13.14
C ALA A 168 12.27 5.07 13.60
N LEU A 169 12.87 5.99 12.84
CA LEU A 169 14.13 6.68 13.22
C LEU A 169 13.97 7.39 14.57
N THR A 170 12.90 8.13 14.77
CA THR A 170 12.63 8.84 16.04
C THR A 170 12.55 7.87 17.21
N ARG A 171 11.85 6.71 17.06
CA ARG A 171 11.74 5.72 18.14
C ARG A 171 13.06 5.11 18.57
N CYS A 172 14.02 4.96 17.64
CA CYS A 172 15.36 4.46 18.00
C CYS A 172 16.40 5.56 18.23
N GLY A 173 15.98 6.83 18.32
CA GLY A 173 16.87 7.96 18.62
C GLY A 173 17.86 8.27 17.51
N ARG A 174 17.55 7.93 16.25
CA ARG A 174 18.40 8.21 15.09
C ARG A 174 17.91 9.45 14.35
N ALA A 175 18.83 10.27 13.88
CA ALA A 175 18.54 11.40 13.02
C ALA A 175 18.30 10.97 11.56
N PRO A 176 17.56 11.75 10.75
CA PRO A 176 17.24 11.38 9.35
C PRO A 176 18.46 11.14 8.46
N ASP A 177 19.57 11.83 8.71
CA ASP A 177 20.86 11.68 8.00
C ASP A 177 21.57 10.35 8.26
N ALA A 178 21.16 9.62 9.31
CA ALA A 178 21.63 8.26 9.54
C ALA A 178 21.03 7.24 8.55
N LEU A 179 19.97 7.59 7.83
CA LEU A 179 19.35 6.71 6.84
C LEU A 179 20.07 6.80 5.50
N HIS A 180 20.71 5.73 5.08
CA HIS A 180 21.55 5.71 3.89
C HIS A 180 20.83 5.13 2.66
N GLU A 181 19.86 4.26 2.86
CA GLU A 181 19.13 3.60 1.77
C GLU A 181 17.75 3.10 2.21
N ILE A 182 16.89 2.92 1.22
CA ILE A 182 15.59 2.28 1.37
C ILE A 182 15.52 1.16 0.34
N THR A 183 15.24 -0.07 0.76
CA THR A 183 14.89 -1.17 -0.15
C THR A 183 13.39 -1.38 -0.10
N LEU A 184 12.74 -1.42 -1.26
CA LEU A 184 11.30 -1.52 -1.38
C LEU A 184 10.91 -2.75 -2.19
N ALA A 185 10.06 -3.60 -1.61
CA ALA A 185 9.42 -4.71 -2.26
C ALA A 185 7.90 -4.51 -2.27
N GLY A 186 7.25 -4.88 -3.35
CA GLY A 186 5.80 -4.81 -3.52
C GLY A 186 5.40 -5.36 -4.87
N ASN A 187 4.10 -5.53 -5.10
CA ASN A 187 3.66 -5.93 -6.41
C ASN A 187 3.99 -4.86 -7.47
N THR A 188 4.04 -5.27 -8.73
CA THR A 188 4.51 -4.42 -9.83
C THR A 188 3.75 -3.10 -9.92
N VAL A 189 2.43 -3.12 -9.72
CA VAL A 189 1.59 -1.90 -9.76
C VAL A 189 1.97 -0.95 -8.64
N MET A 190 2.15 -1.46 -7.42
CA MET A 190 2.48 -0.64 -6.26
C MET A 190 3.86 0.00 -6.38
N GLN A 191 4.86 -0.72 -6.93
CA GLN A 191 6.18 -0.15 -7.20
C GLN A 191 6.11 0.96 -8.27
N HIS A 192 5.32 0.76 -9.34
CA HIS A 192 5.09 1.81 -10.34
C HIS A 192 4.41 3.04 -9.75
N LEU A 193 3.37 2.85 -8.94
CA LEU A 193 2.67 3.96 -8.28
C LEU A 193 3.60 4.74 -7.34
N PHE A 194 4.49 4.05 -6.62
CA PHE A 194 5.49 4.73 -5.80
C PHE A 194 6.47 5.55 -6.66
N ALA A 195 7.00 4.96 -7.72
CA ALA A 195 7.97 5.60 -8.61
C ALA A 195 7.34 6.69 -9.51
N GLY A 196 6.01 6.75 -9.61
CA GLY A 196 5.31 7.68 -10.50
C GLY A 196 5.35 7.23 -11.98
N TYR A 197 5.61 5.95 -12.23
CA TYR A 197 5.60 5.37 -13.57
C TYR A 197 4.19 4.96 -14.01
N SER A 198 3.95 5.02 -15.32
CA SER A 198 2.64 4.70 -15.88
C SER A 198 2.29 3.22 -15.68
N VAL A 199 1.08 2.98 -15.16
CA VAL A 199 0.50 1.64 -15.01
C VAL A 199 -0.42 1.26 -16.17
N ARG A 200 -0.53 2.12 -17.20
CA ARG A 200 -1.41 1.91 -18.37
C ARG A 200 -1.12 0.60 -19.08
N GLY A 201 0.17 0.24 -19.25
CA GLY A 201 0.57 -0.99 -19.90
C GLY A 201 0.19 -2.27 -19.13
N ILE A 202 -0.03 -2.14 -17.81
CA ILE A 202 -0.45 -3.27 -16.95
C ILE A 202 -2.00 -3.43 -16.97
N ALA A 203 -2.74 -2.39 -17.40
CA ALA A 203 -4.20 -2.37 -17.36
C ALA A 203 -4.87 -3.38 -18.30
N ALA A 204 -4.21 -3.76 -19.38
CA ALA A 204 -4.76 -4.63 -20.42
C ALA A 204 -3.68 -5.54 -21.02
N ALA A 205 -4.13 -6.68 -21.59
CA ALA A 205 -3.24 -7.60 -22.27
C ALA A 205 -2.41 -6.85 -23.35
N PRO A 206 -1.12 -7.14 -23.45
CA PRO A 206 -0.34 -8.21 -22.82
C PRO A 206 0.23 -7.89 -21.42
N PHE A 207 -0.32 -6.95 -20.66
CA PHE A 207 0.02 -6.59 -19.27
C PHE A 207 1.50 -6.22 -19.09
N ARG A 208 2.03 -5.40 -20.01
CA ARG A 208 3.43 -4.99 -20.01
C ARG A 208 3.67 -3.79 -19.11
N PRO A 209 4.46 -3.92 -18.04
CA PRO A 209 4.87 -2.78 -17.22
C PRO A 209 5.86 -1.88 -17.98
N GLU A 210 5.99 -0.63 -17.52
CA GLU A 210 6.98 0.32 -18.06
C GLU A 210 8.40 -0.11 -17.70
N THR A 211 8.58 -0.71 -16.53
CA THR A 211 9.85 -1.28 -16.06
C THR A 211 9.60 -2.51 -15.20
N LEU A 212 10.56 -3.41 -15.12
CA LEU A 212 10.61 -4.52 -14.17
C LEU A 212 11.57 -4.25 -13.00
N PHE A 213 12.12 -3.04 -12.91
CA PHE A 213 13.07 -2.64 -11.88
C PHE A 213 14.31 -3.54 -11.77
N GLU A 214 14.74 -4.12 -12.88
CA GLU A 214 15.90 -5.04 -12.95
C GLU A 214 17.24 -4.33 -12.73
N ALA A 215 17.30 -3.05 -13.08
CA ALA A 215 18.49 -2.23 -12.91
C ALA A 215 18.31 -1.24 -11.74
N PRO A 216 19.39 -0.89 -11.04
CA PRO A 216 19.33 0.20 -10.04
C PRO A 216 18.84 1.48 -10.69
N GLY A 217 17.75 2.04 -10.16
CA GLY A 217 17.21 3.32 -10.59
C GLY A 217 17.87 4.50 -9.86
N ALA A 218 17.54 5.71 -10.32
CA ALA A 218 17.92 6.96 -9.66
C ALA A 218 16.84 7.47 -8.69
N GLU A 219 15.90 6.60 -8.30
CA GLU A 219 14.81 6.96 -7.42
C GLU A 219 15.29 7.33 -6.04
N THR A 220 14.73 8.39 -5.50
CA THR A 220 15.01 8.84 -4.14
C THR A 220 13.73 9.20 -3.38
N LEU A 221 13.78 9.08 -2.07
CA LEU A 221 12.75 9.58 -1.17
C LEU A 221 13.41 10.53 -0.15
N HIS A 222 13.07 11.81 -0.22
CA HIS A 222 13.71 12.87 0.57
C HIS A 222 15.26 12.86 0.48
N GLY A 223 15.80 12.59 -0.73
CA GLY A 223 17.23 12.51 -0.99
C GLY A 223 17.90 11.18 -0.61
N VAL A 224 17.17 10.24 0.00
CA VAL A 224 17.66 8.89 0.31
C VAL A 224 17.42 7.98 -0.90
N PRO A 225 18.45 7.25 -1.39
CA PRO A 225 18.30 6.29 -2.49
C PRO A 225 17.25 5.22 -2.20
N VAL A 226 16.42 4.89 -3.21
CA VAL A 226 15.42 3.81 -3.13
C VAL A 226 15.80 2.72 -4.14
N HIS A 227 15.97 1.51 -3.62
CA HIS A 227 16.26 0.30 -4.37
C HIS A 227 15.01 -0.57 -4.42
N PHE A 228 14.57 -0.93 -5.61
CA PHE A 228 13.40 -1.80 -5.79
C PHE A 228 13.81 -3.25 -5.90
N ALA A 229 13.03 -4.14 -5.31
CA ALA A 229 13.09 -5.55 -5.65
C ALA A 229 12.61 -5.74 -7.09
N PRO A 230 13.35 -6.50 -7.95
CA PRO A 230 12.97 -6.68 -9.33
C PRO A 230 11.65 -7.43 -9.47
N CYS A 231 10.81 -7.01 -10.42
CA CYS A 231 9.57 -7.67 -10.77
C CYS A 231 9.78 -8.72 -11.87
N VAL A 232 8.87 -9.70 -11.96
CA VAL A 232 8.89 -10.73 -13.02
C VAL A 232 7.95 -10.34 -14.17
N ALA A 233 6.78 -9.80 -13.85
CA ALA A 233 5.75 -9.46 -14.82
C ALA A 233 4.78 -8.39 -14.25
N GLY A 234 3.81 -7.97 -15.05
CA GLY A 234 2.82 -6.97 -14.64
C GLY A 234 2.02 -7.32 -13.37
N TYR A 235 1.86 -8.60 -13.08
CA TYR A 235 1.16 -9.12 -11.89
C TYR A 235 1.99 -10.09 -11.05
N VAL A 236 3.31 -10.14 -11.25
CA VAL A 236 4.25 -10.87 -10.38
C VAL A 236 5.36 -9.89 -10.02
N GLY A 237 5.29 -9.35 -8.83
CA GLY A 237 6.08 -8.21 -8.41
C GLY A 237 7.34 -8.54 -7.64
N GLY A 238 7.95 -7.48 -7.12
CA GLY A 238 9.14 -7.54 -6.28
C GLY A 238 8.90 -8.18 -4.90
N ASP A 239 7.66 -8.23 -4.44
CA ASP A 239 7.23 -8.99 -3.27
C ASP A 239 7.51 -10.50 -3.45
N ILE A 240 7.20 -11.06 -4.62
CA ILE A 240 7.44 -12.46 -4.93
C ILE A 240 8.94 -12.76 -5.04
N THR A 241 9.71 -11.93 -5.75
CA THR A 241 11.16 -12.13 -5.86
C THR A 241 11.87 -11.98 -4.51
N ALA A 242 11.45 -11.00 -3.69
CA ALA A 242 11.95 -10.85 -2.33
C ALA A 242 11.55 -12.03 -1.43
N GLY A 243 10.31 -12.56 -1.57
CA GLY A 243 9.84 -13.73 -0.85
C GLY A 243 10.63 -15.00 -1.21
N LEU A 244 10.89 -15.24 -2.50
CA LEU A 244 11.71 -16.36 -2.97
C LEU A 244 13.14 -16.29 -2.41
N LEU A 245 13.73 -15.10 -2.41
CA LEU A 245 15.05 -14.84 -1.84
C LEU A 245 15.07 -15.09 -0.33
N ALA A 246 14.09 -14.53 0.39
CA ALA A 246 14.00 -14.65 1.85
C ALA A 246 13.78 -16.11 2.29
N ALA A 247 13.03 -16.88 1.52
CA ALA A 247 12.80 -18.30 1.76
C ALA A 247 13.98 -19.19 1.31
N GLY A 248 14.99 -18.66 0.64
CA GLY A 248 16.14 -19.41 0.14
C GLY A 248 15.79 -20.49 -0.88
N LEU A 249 14.67 -20.36 -1.60
CA LEU A 249 14.12 -21.45 -2.43
C LEU A 249 15.01 -21.81 -3.62
N ALA A 250 15.84 -20.88 -4.08
CA ALA A 250 16.81 -21.14 -5.14
C ALA A 250 17.96 -22.08 -4.69
N ASP A 251 18.21 -22.16 -3.38
CA ASP A 251 19.27 -22.98 -2.80
C ASP A 251 18.77 -24.34 -2.34
N LEU A 252 17.45 -24.53 -2.24
CA LEU A 252 16.86 -25.80 -1.85
C LEU A 252 16.95 -26.83 -3.00
N PRO A 253 17.16 -28.12 -2.66
CA PRO A 253 17.17 -29.17 -3.65
C PRO A 253 15.77 -29.44 -4.22
N GLY A 254 15.71 -29.88 -5.47
CA GLY A 254 14.49 -30.30 -6.15
C GLY A 254 13.62 -29.12 -6.62
N THR A 255 12.35 -29.43 -6.85
CA THR A 255 11.35 -28.44 -7.28
C THR A 255 10.53 -27.98 -6.09
N ASN A 256 10.49 -26.68 -5.86
CA ASN A 256 9.83 -26.05 -4.72
C ASN A 256 8.64 -25.23 -5.20
N LEU A 257 7.58 -25.18 -4.40
CA LEU A 257 6.42 -24.35 -4.64
C LEU A 257 6.35 -23.22 -3.59
N PHE A 258 6.34 -21.98 -4.06
CA PHE A 258 6.06 -20.79 -3.26
C PHE A 258 4.62 -20.35 -3.54
N LEU A 259 3.87 -20.07 -2.50
CA LEU A 259 2.51 -19.53 -2.57
C LEU A 259 2.44 -18.27 -1.72
N ASP A 260 2.05 -17.17 -2.36
CA ASP A 260 1.64 -15.95 -1.68
C ASP A 260 0.11 -15.83 -1.79
N ILE A 261 -0.56 -15.88 -0.65
CA ILE A 261 -2.02 -15.87 -0.58
C ILE A 261 -2.45 -14.58 0.12
N GLY A 262 -2.71 -13.56 -0.68
CA GLY A 262 -3.19 -12.25 -0.25
C GLY A 262 -4.42 -11.81 -1.03
N THR A 263 -4.58 -10.51 -1.21
CA THR A 263 -5.62 -9.89 -2.07
C THR A 263 -5.54 -10.41 -3.51
N ASN A 264 -4.31 -10.67 -3.98
CA ASN A 264 -4.03 -11.50 -5.15
C ASN A 264 -3.44 -12.82 -4.68
N GLY A 265 -3.42 -13.82 -5.56
CA GLY A 265 -2.72 -15.07 -5.31
C GLY A 265 -1.59 -15.23 -6.31
N GLU A 266 -0.36 -15.26 -5.84
CA GLU A 266 0.81 -15.48 -6.66
C GLU A 266 1.45 -16.82 -6.32
N MET A 267 1.97 -17.47 -7.36
CA MET A 267 2.64 -18.77 -7.25
C MET A 267 3.95 -18.74 -8.01
N ALA A 268 4.99 -19.37 -7.46
CA ALA A 268 6.24 -19.63 -8.14
C ALA A 268 6.63 -21.10 -7.93
N LEU A 269 6.86 -21.82 -9.02
CA LEU A 269 7.28 -23.22 -9.03
C LEU A 269 8.66 -23.32 -9.67
N GLY A 270 9.63 -23.91 -8.97
CA GLY A 270 10.99 -24.06 -9.50
C GLY A 270 12.03 -24.34 -8.44
N GLY A 271 13.27 -23.93 -8.71
CA GLY A 271 14.43 -24.14 -7.85
C GLY A 271 15.67 -23.46 -8.44
N ARG A 272 16.83 -24.09 -8.28
CA ARG A 272 18.14 -23.55 -8.69
C ARG A 272 18.21 -23.11 -10.16
N ASP A 273 17.52 -23.82 -11.05
CA ASP A 273 17.55 -23.54 -12.50
C ASP A 273 16.56 -22.47 -12.93
N GLY A 274 15.77 -21.93 -12.01
CA GLY A 274 14.80 -20.88 -12.25
C GLY A 274 13.39 -21.23 -11.75
N PHE A 275 12.49 -20.23 -11.87
CA PHE A 275 11.10 -20.33 -11.43
C PHE A 275 10.15 -19.97 -12.55
N VAL A 276 9.05 -20.70 -12.64
CA VAL A 276 7.88 -20.32 -13.43
C VAL A 276 6.85 -19.73 -12.48
N CYS A 277 6.38 -18.52 -12.80
CA CYS A 277 5.46 -17.79 -11.94
C CYS A 277 4.11 -17.60 -12.61
N CYS A 278 3.05 -17.56 -11.83
CA CYS A 278 1.73 -17.12 -12.26
C CYS A 278 1.03 -16.32 -11.16
N ALA A 279 0.10 -15.47 -11.57
CA ALA A 279 -0.76 -14.73 -10.68
C ALA A 279 -2.23 -15.00 -11.01
N VAL A 280 -3.05 -15.07 -9.98
CA VAL A 280 -4.51 -15.24 -10.09
C VAL A 280 -5.20 -14.16 -9.25
N ALA A 281 -6.35 -13.70 -9.69
CA ALA A 281 -7.22 -12.87 -8.87
C ALA A 281 -7.87 -13.75 -7.79
N SER A 282 -7.35 -13.73 -6.59
CA SER A 282 -7.91 -14.50 -5.45
C SER A 282 -9.21 -13.87 -4.94
N GLY A 283 -9.35 -12.55 -5.10
CA GLY A 283 -10.43 -11.75 -4.55
C GLY A 283 -10.36 -11.67 -3.01
N PRO A 284 -10.98 -10.67 -2.42
CA PRO A 284 -11.00 -10.47 -0.97
C PRO A 284 -12.02 -11.41 -0.30
N ALA A 285 -11.79 -12.72 -0.33
CA ALA A 285 -12.74 -13.71 0.20
C ALA A 285 -12.90 -13.61 1.73
N PHE A 286 -11.82 -13.31 2.45
CA PHE A 286 -11.80 -13.20 3.91
C PHE A 286 -11.73 -11.74 4.40
N GLU A 287 -11.38 -10.81 3.55
CA GLU A 287 -11.16 -9.39 3.87
C GLU A 287 -12.46 -8.56 3.95
N GLY A 288 -13.61 -9.20 4.01
CA GLY A 288 -14.89 -8.54 4.23
C GLY A 288 -15.52 -7.85 3.01
N ALA A 289 -14.98 -8.03 1.83
CA ALA A 289 -15.56 -7.49 0.61
C ALA A 289 -16.82 -8.25 0.21
N GLY A 290 -17.93 -7.93 0.85
CA GLY A 290 -19.24 -8.52 0.53
C GLY A 290 -19.84 -9.40 1.61
N ILE A 291 -19.14 -9.62 2.73
CA ILE A 291 -19.67 -10.34 3.89
C ILE A 291 -19.83 -9.41 5.09
N THR A 292 -20.88 -9.66 5.89
CA THR A 292 -21.26 -8.75 7.00
C THR A 292 -20.25 -8.75 8.15
N CYS A 293 -19.54 -9.87 8.35
CA CYS A 293 -18.59 -10.09 9.45
C CYS A 293 -17.19 -10.42 8.92
N GLY A 294 -16.79 -9.87 7.78
CA GLY A 294 -15.44 -10.03 7.27
C GLY A 294 -14.44 -9.18 8.05
N MET A 295 -13.22 -9.66 8.15
CA MET A 295 -12.09 -8.90 8.69
C MET A 295 -11.01 -8.73 7.64
N PRO A 296 -10.25 -7.62 7.66
CA PRO A 296 -9.11 -7.46 6.78
C PRO A 296 -8.03 -8.50 7.10
N GLY A 297 -7.42 -9.05 6.05
CA GLY A 297 -6.32 -9.99 6.13
C GLY A 297 -4.99 -9.34 6.54
#